data_bb9d869d9b4b3a66132e23a687490c90
#
_entry.id   bb9d869d9b4b3a66132e23a687490c90
#
_cell.length_a   1.000
_cell.length_b   1.000
_cell.length_c   1.000
_cell.angle_alpha   90.00
_cell.angle_beta   90.00
_cell.angle_gamma   90.00
#
_symmetry.space_group_name_H-M   'P 1'
#
loop_
_entity.id
_entity.type
_entity.pdbx_description
1 polymer ?
#
loop_
_entity_poly.entity_id
_entity_poly.type
_entity_poly.pdbx_seq_one_letter_code
_entity_poly.pdbx_strand_id
1 'polypeptide(L)'
;MNHDIQQLEQQISELTQRLAQLRRETATAGVANYAFRTLAGEVRLADLFAGRDTLFAIHNMGQGCRYCTLWADGLNGFLPHLEDRFSVVLLSKDEPEVQQRFAHSRNWRFRMASHAGGDYIREQSVMPGGQNVPGLVCYQREADQILRKGATTFGPGDLFCPIWHILGLAGIGADDWTPQYNYWQRPAAKAMEDGGQNLK
;
A
#
# COMPACT_ATOMS: atom_id res chain seq x y z
N MET A 1 -32.72 7.34 -11.36
CA MET A 1 -31.22 7.26 -11.40
C MET A 1 -30.80 7.66 -12.80
N ASN A 2 -29.79 8.48 -12.97
CA ASN A 2 -29.35 8.95 -14.30
C ASN A 2 -28.83 7.76 -15.12
N HIS A 3 -29.33 7.60 -16.35
CA HIS A 3 -28.97 6.50 -17.25
C HIS A 3 -27.44 6.47 -17.55
N ASP A 4 -26.83 7.65 -17.71
CA ASP A 4 -25.40 7.76 -18.00
C ASP A 4 -24.54 7.28 -16.83
N ILE A 5 -24.96 7.55 -15.58
CA ILE A 5 -24.27 7.07 -14.38
C ILE A 5 -24.31 5.53 -14.35
N GLN A 6 -25.48 4.93 -14.57
CA GLN A 6 -25.62 3.47 -14.59
C GLN A 6 -24.76 2.81 -15.67
N GLN A 7 -24.70 3.42 -16.85
CA GLN A 7 -23.88 2.92 -17.95
C GLN A 7 -22.39 2.98 -17.61
N LEU A 8 -21.93 4.06 -16.98
CA LEU A 8 -20.53 4.19 -16.54
C LEU A 8 -20.19 3.20 -15.42
N GLU A 9 -21.06 3.02 -14.45
CA GLU A 9 -20.89 2.01 -13.37
C GLU A 9 -20.76 0.60 -13.95
N GLN A 10 -21.57 0.27 -14.96
CA GLN A 10 -21.48 -1.01 -15.65
C GLN A 10 -20.14 -1.17 -16.38
N GLN A 11 -19.69 -0.16 -17.11
CA GLN A 11 -18.38 -0.17 -17.79
C GLN A 11 -17.23 -0.34 -16.80
N ILE A 12 -17.26 0.34 -15.67
CA ILE A 12 -16.27 0.20 -14.59
C ILE A 12 -16.24 -1.25 -14.08
N SER A 13 -17.41 -1.86 -13.86
CA SER A 13 -17.52 -3.25 -13.42
C SER A 13 -16.88 -4.22 -14.44
N GLU A 14 -17.21 -4.06 -15.73
CA GLU A 14 -16.69 -4.89 -16.81
C GLU A 14 -15.17 -4.75 -16.96
N LEU A 15 -14.65 -3.51 -16.91
CA LEU A 15 -13.21 -3.24 -16.97
C LEU A 15 -12.48 -3.81 -15.76
N THR A 16 -13.07 -3.75 -14.57
CA THR A 16 -12.50 -4.33 -13.35
C THR A 16 -12.40 -5.86 -13.45
N GLN A 17 -13.43 -6.51 -13.98
CA GLN A 17 -13.41 -7.97 -14.22
C GLN A 17 -12.34 -8.35 -15.24
N ARG A 18 -12.26 -7.61 -16.34
CA ARG A 18 -11.22 -7.82 -17.38
C ARG A 18 -9.82 -7.64 -16.81
N LEU A 19 -9.60 -6.59 -15.99
CA LEU A 19 -8.33 -6.37 -15.31
C LEU A 19 -7.97 -7.54 -14.39
N ALA A 20 -8.92 -8.05 -13.62
CA ALA A 20 -8.72 -9.21 -12.76
C ALA A 20 -8.34 -10.46 -13.57
N GLN A 21 -8.94 -10.67 -14.76
CA GLN A 21 -8.59 -11.75 -15.66
C GLN A 21 -7.16 -11.61 -16.18
N LEU A 22 -6.78 -10.45 -16.72
CA LEU A 22 -5.43 -10.19 -17.22
C LEU A 22 -4.38 -10.40 -16.12
N ARG A 23 -4.66 -10.00 -14.88
CA ARG A 23 -3.77 -10.24 -13.73
C ARG A 23 -3.56 -11.72 -13.45
N ARG A 24 -4.57 -12.58 -13.65
CA ARG A 24 -4.41 -14.05 -13.53
C ARG A 24 -3.47 -14.61 -14.58
N GLU A 25 -3.54 -14.08 -15.79
CA GLU A 25 -2.79 -14.55 -16.96
C GLU A 25 -1.38 -13.94 -17.06
N THR A 26 -1.10 -12.88 -16.28
CA THR A 26 0.21 -12.20 -16.29
C THR A 26 1.31 -13.15 -15.83
N ALA A 27 2.38 -13.23 -16.62
CA ALA A 27 3.58 -13.99 -16.28
C ALA A 27 4.22 -13.43 -14.99
N THR A 28 4.76 -14.34 -14.19
CA THR A 28 5.50 -14.00 -12.99
C THR A 28 6.97 -13.73 -13.31
N ALA A 29 7.62 -12.90 -12.50
CA ALA A 29 9.05 -12.64 -12.58
C ALA A 29 9.73 -13.03 -11.27
N GLY A 30 10.86 -13.74 -11.37
CA GLY A 30 11.68 -14.09 -10.21
C GLY A 30 12.27 -12.85 -9.55
N VAL A 31 12.30 -12.83 -8.21
CA VAL A 31 12.87 -11.74 -7.44
C VAL A 31 13.90 -12.22 -6.44
N ALA A 32 14.87 -11.35 -6.12
CA ALA A 32 15.88 -11.64 -5.13
C ALA A 32 15.30 -11.71 -3.72
N ASN A 33 15.96 -12.45 -2.83
CA ASN A 33 15.57 -12.55 -1.43
C ASN A 33 16.19 -11.38 -0.63
N TYR A 34 15.59 -10.18 -0.78
CA TYR A 34 16.06 -8.93 -0.18
C TYR A 34 16.05 -8.97 1.35
N ALA A 35 16.93 -8.16 1.95
CA ALA A 35 16.99 -7.95 3.40
C ALA A 35 16.13 -6.75 3.82
N PHE A 36 15.53 -6.87 5.01
CA PHE A 36 14.74 -5.83 5.68
C PHE A 36 15.15 -5.76 7.15
N ARG A 37 14.93 -4.60 7.77
CA ARG A 37 15.10 -4.44 9.21
C ARG A 37 13.76 -4.49 9.92
N THR A 38 13.74 -5.15 11.06
CA THR A 38 12.60 -5.18 11.99
C THR A 38 13.12 -4.88 13.40
N LEU A 39 12.21 -4.70 14.37
CA LEU A 39 12.59 -4.56 15.78
C LEU A 39 13.32 -5.80 16.33
N ALA A 40 13.08 -6.97 15.76
CA ALA A 40 13.74 -8.22 16.15
C ALA A 40 15.08 -8.46 15.42
N GLY A 41 15.48 -7.56 14.52
CA GLY A 41 16.69 -7.71 13.71
C GLY A 41 16.41 -7.81 12.21
N GLU A 42 17.39 -8.28 11.45
CA GLU A 42 17.27 -8.47 10.01
C GLU A 42 16.41 -9.69 9.68
N VAL A 43 15.56 -9.53 8.66
CA VAL A 43 14.76 -10.60 8.06
C VAL A 43 14.89 -10.55 6.54
N ARG A 44 14.60 -11.65 5.87
CA ARG A 44 14.58 -11.75 4.41
C ARG A 44 13.17 -11.68 3.85
N LEU A 45 13.02 -11.36 2.56
CA LEU A 45 11.73 -11.36 1.87
C LEU A 45 11.01 -12.71 2.05
N ALA A 46 11.74 -13.83 2.00
CA ALA A 46 11.19 -15.16 2.24
C ALA A 46 10.56 -15.31 3.62
N ASP A 47 11.13 -14.69 4.65
CA ASP A 47 10.63 -14.77 6.04
C ASP A 47 9.30 -14.01 6.21
N LEU A 48 9.10 -12.97 5.38
CA LEU A 48 7.88 -12.16 5.41
C LEU A 48 6.63 -12.93 4.95
N PHE A 49 6.80 -14.06 4.27
CA PHE A 49 5.69 -14.94 3.94
C PHE A 49 5.09 -15.65 5.16
N ALA A 50 5.84 -15.80 6.25
CA ALA A 50 5.38 -16.39 7.50
C ALA A 50 4.61 -17.72 7.31
N GLY A 51 5.13 -18.61 6.46
CA GLY A 51 4.53 -19.91 6.17
C GLY A 51 3.38 -19.91 5.14
N ARG A 52 3.02 -18.77 4.58
CA ARG A 52 2.04 -18.66 3.49
C ARG A 52 2.73 -18.70 2.14
N ASP A 53 1.98 -19.00 1.08
CA ASP A 53 2.51 -19.01 -0.30
C ASP A 53 2.29 -17.68 -1.03
N THR A 54 1.51 -16.78 -0.46
CA THR A 54 1.25 -15.46 -1.02
C THR A 54 1.50 -14.37 0.01
N LEU A 55 2.23 -13.34 -0.41
CA LEU A 55 2.55 -12.15 0.38
C LEU A 55 2.07 -10.89 -0.33
N PHE A 56 1.29 -10.07 0.37
CA PHE A 56 1.00 -8.70 0.00
C PHE A 56 1.94 -7.74 0.71
N ALA A 57 2.79 -7.07 -0.05
CA ALA A 57 3.71 -6.05 0.45
C ALA A 57 3.16 -4.66 0.12
N ILE A 58 2.71 -3.93 1.14
CA ILE A 58 2.22 -2.56 1.04
C ILE A 58 3.42 -1.63 1.09
N HIS A 59 3.68 -0.90 0.00
CA HIS A 59 4.70 0.14 -0.05
C HIS A 59 4.14 1.44 0.51
N ASN A 60 4.72 1.89 1.60
CA ASN A 60 4.39 3.13 2.29
C ASN A 60 5.63 4.04 2.27
N MET A 61 5.49 5.29 1.87
CA MET A 61 6.62 6.22 1.79
C MET A 61 7.18 6.65 3.14
N GLY A 62 6.53 6.26 4.23
CA GLY A 62 6.89 6.59 5.60
C GLY A 62 5.86 7.48 6.29
N GLN A 63 6.10 7.76 7.58
CA GLN A 63 5.15 8.49 8.45
C GLN A 63 4.80 9.89 7.95
N GLY A 64 5.66 10.50 7.14
CA GLY A 64 5.42 11.83 6.58
C GLY A 64 4.48 11.88 5.38
N CYS A 65 3.99 10.74 4.91
CA CYS A 65 3.06 10.68 3.79
C CYS A 65 1.62 10.54 4.27
N ARG A 66 0.85 11.63 4.25
CA ARG A 66 -0.57 11.62 4.66
C ARG A 66 -1.46 10.72 3.79
N TYR A 67 -1.18 10.66 2.50
CA TYR A 67 -1.89 9.76 1.60
C TYR A 67 -1.57 8.30 1.91
N CYS A 68 -0.30 7.94 2.13
CA CYS A 68 0.08 6.61 2.56
C CYS A 68 -0.57 6.21 3.88
N THR A 69 -0.74 7.18 4.79
CA THR A 69 -1.48 6.99 6.04
C THR A 69 -2.93 6.65 5.78
N LEU A 70 -3.60 7.35 4.87
CA LEU A 70 -4.98 7.10 4.49
C LEU A 70 -5.17 5.66 3.95
N TRP A 71 -4.32 5.23 3.01
CA TRP A 71 -4.40 3.86 2.49
C TRP A 71 -4.14 2.82 3.58
N ALA A 72 -3.15 3.04 4.44
CA ALA A 72 -2.87 2.12 5.53
C ALA A 72 -4.02 2.07 6.55
N ASP A 73 -4.64 3.20 6.89
CA ASP A 73 -5.84 3.24 7.76
C ASP A 73 -6.97 2.37 7.17
N GLY A 74 -7.24 2.51 5.87
CA GLY A 74 -8.26 1.72 5.18
C GLY A 74 -7.92 0.23 5.12
N LEU A 75 -6.70 -0.11 4.69
CA LEU A 75 -6.24 -1.49 4.57
C LEU A 75 -6.13 -2.19 5.93
N ASN A 76 -5.83 -1.46 7.01
CA ASN A 76 -5.79 -2.01 8.36
C ASN A 76 -7.14 -2.62 8.78
N GLY A 77 -8.26 -2.07 8.29
CA GLY A 77 -9.58 -2.64 8.49
C GLY A 77 -9.79 -4.00 7.81
N PHE A 78 -9.09 -4.25 6.71
CA PHE A 78 -9.19 -5.50 5.94
C PHE A 78 -8.21 -6.58 6.38
N LEU A 79 -7.26 -6.29 7.28
CA LEU A 79 -6.23 -7.24 7.69
C LEU A 79 -6.78 -8.60 8.14
N PRO A 80 -7.79 -8.71 9.01
CA PRO A 80 -8.30 -10.01 9.44
C PRO A 80 -8.78 -10.88 8.27
N HIS A 81 -9.36 -10.25 7.24
CA HIS A 81 -9.86 -10.95 6.05
C HIS A 81 -8.72 -11.38 5.12
N LEU A 82 -7.67 -10.56 5.00
CA LEU A 82 -6.52 -10.88 4.16
C LEU A 82 -5.64 -11.94 4.83
N GLU A 83 -5.38 -11.82 6.13
CA GLU A 83 -4.47 -12.68 6.87
C GLU A 83 -5.04 -14.08 7.15
N ASP A 84 -6.33 -14.31 6.90
CA ASP A 84 -6.91 -15.64 6.89
C ASP A 84 -6.17 -16.55 5.88
N ARG A 85 -5.80 -16.04 4.71
CA ARG A 85 -5.17 -16.82 3.64
C ARG A 85 -3.79 -16.36 3.23
N PHE A 86 -3.46 -15.09 3.44
CA PHE A 86 -2.27 -14.45 2.88
C PHE A 86 -1.40 -13.88 3.98
N SER A 87 -0.14 -13.65 3.66
CA SER A 87 0.70 -12.77 4.48
C SER A 87 0.55 -11.33 4.02
N VAL A 88 0.51 -10.40 4.98
CA VAL A 88 0.48 -8.97 4.72
C VAL A 88 1.61 -8.31 5.50
N VAL A 89 2.35 -7.42 4.85
CA VAL A 89 3.41 -6.63 5.48
C VAL A 89 3.34 -5.18 4.97
N LEU A 90 3.53 -4.22 5.85
CA LEU A 90 3.73 -2.83 5.48
C LEU A 90 5.22 -2.54 5.47
N LEU A 91 5.72 -2.07 4.34
CA LEU A 91 7.12 -1.74 4.12
C LEU A 91 7.28 -0.23 3.98
N SER A 92 8.23 0.36 4.67
CA SER A 92 8.62 1.76 4.47
C SER A 92 10.13 1.95 4.60
N LYS A 93 10.60 3.17 4.31
CA LYS A 93 12.00 3.55 4.53
C LYS A 93 12.34 3.86 5.98
N ASP A 94 11.30 4.14 6.80
CA ASP A 94 11.48 4.56 8.19
C ASP A 94 12.11 3.43 9.03
N GLU A 95 12.91 3.79 10.03
CA GLU A 95 13.49 2.82 10.97
C GLU A 95 12.38 2.11 11.76
N PRO A 96 12.58 0.85 12.16
CA PRO A 96 11.55 0.02 12.80
C PRO A 96 10.89 0.66 14.01
N GLU A 97 11.64 1.38 14.85
CA GLU A 97 11.13 2.07 16.04
C GLU A 97 10.20 3.23 15.68
N VAL A 98 10.51 3.93 14.58
CA VAL A 98 9.68 5.01 14.04
C VAL A 98 8.38 4.44 13.51
N GLN A 99 8.46 3.36 12.72
CA GLN A 99 7.30 2.64 12.21
C GLN A 99 6.38 2.19 13.34
N GLN A 100 6.94 1.58 14.39
CA GLN A 100 6.16 1.08 15.53
C GLN A 100 5.43 2.20 16.26
N ARG A 101 6.12 3.30 16.60
CA ARG A 101 5.49 4.44 17.27
C ARG A 101 4.34 5.02 16.45
N PHE A 102 4.56 5.18 15.15
CA PHE A 102 3.52 5.70 14.25
C PHE A 102 2.33 4.75 14.15
N ALA A 103 2.59 3.46 13.97
CA ALA A 103 1.55 2.42 13.90
C ALA A 103 0.71 2.38 15.20
N HIS A 104 1.34 2.47 16.37
CA HIS A 104 0.63 2.52 17.64
C HIS A 104 -0.28 3.75 17.73
N SER A 105 0.17 4.92 17.26
CA SER A 105 -0.64 6.16 17.25
C SER A 105 -1.86 6.05 16.33
N ARG A 106 -1.83 5.12 15.35
CA ARG A 106 -2.90 4.87 14.37
C ARG A 106 -3.70 3.59 14.65
N ASN A 107 -3.35 2.83 15.68
CA ASN A 107 -3.90 1.48 15.93
C ASN A 107 -3.73 0.52 14.76
N TRP A 108 -2.63 0.65 14.01
CA TRP A 108 -2.30 -0.28 12.94
C TRP A 108 -1.82 -1.60 13.50
N ARG A 109 -2.27 -2.69 12.88
CA ARG A 109 -1.93 -4.08 13.26
C ARG A 109 -1.02 -4.76 12.26
N PHE A 110 -0.53 -4.05 11.26
CA PHE A 110 0.39 -4.61 10.27
C PHE A 110 1.66 -5.16 10.91
N ARG A 111 2.13 -6.28 10.39
CA ARG A 111 3.56 -6.57 10.48
C ARG A 111 4.29 -5.54 9.63
N MET A 112 5.41 -5.07 10.12
CA MET A 112 6.16 -4.00 9.45
C MET A 112 7.64 -4.38 9.33
N ALA A 113 8.25 -3.90 8.24
CA ALA A 113 9.69 -3.99 8.05
C ALA A 113 10.21 -2.77 7.27
N SER A 114 11.44 -2.39 7.54
CA SER A 114 12.11 -1.28 6.86
C SER A 114 12.96 -1.80 5.72
N HIS A 115 12.77 -1.24 4.53
CA HIS A 115 13.68 -1.44 3.40
C HIS A 115 14.86 -0.47 3.41
N ALA A 116 14.90 0.51 4.33
CA ALA A 116 15.96 1.49 4.52
C ALA A 116 16.44 2.21 3.23
N GLY A 117 15.58 2.28 2.21
CA GLY A 117 15.92 2.86 0.89
C GLY A 117 16.87 2.00 0.05
N GLY A 118 17.07 0.72 0.40
CA GLY A 118 18.00 -0.20 -0.27
C GLY A 118 17.54 -0.72 -1.64
N ASP A 119 18.13 -1.82 -2.08
CA ASP A 119 17.92 -2.41 -3.42
C ASP A 119 16.48 -2.81 -3.66
N TYR A 120 15.80 -3.33 -2.63
CA TYR A 120 14.40 -3.74 -2.73
C TYR A 120 13.52 -2.66 -3.34
N ILE A 121 13.51 -1.46 -2.78
CA ILE A 121 12.57 -0.42 -3.24
C ILE A 121 12.97 0.15 -4.61
N ARG A 122 14.24 0.07 -4.99
CA ARG A 122 14.70 0.45 -6.32
C ARG A 122 14.29 -0.54 -7.39
N GLU A 123 14.40 -1.85 -7.10
CA GLU A 123 14.14 -2.92 -8.07
C GLU A 123 12.68 -3.37 -8.07
N GLN A 124 12.00 -3.27 -6.94
CA GLN A 124 10.62 -3.71 -6.75
C GLN A 124 9.61 -2.55 -6.70
N SER A 125 10.03 -1.33 -7.07
CA SER A 125 9.09 -0.21 -7.16
C SER A 125 7.83 -0.56 -7.95
N VAL A 126 6.70 -0.05 -7.49
CA VAL A 126 5.40 -0.24 -8.15
C VAL A 126 5.26 0.59 -9.44
N MET A 127 6.16 1.55 -9.65
CA MET A 127 6.22 2.40 -10.84
C MET A 127 7.60 2.24 -11.50
N PRO A 128 7.69 1.87 -12.78
CA PRO A 128 8.97 1.79 -13.48
C PRO A 128 9.74 3.11 -13.40
N GLY A 129 11.02 3.04 -13.01
CA GLY A 129 11.87 4.22 -12.82
C GLY A 129 11.56 5.05 -11.56
N GLY A 130 10.49 4.75 -10.84
CA GLY A 130 10.15 5.38 -9.57
C GLY A 130 10.92 4.75 -8.41
N GLN A 131 11.17 5.55 -7.37
CA GLN A 131 11.69 5.07 -6.08
C GLN A 131 10.69 5.44 -5.00
N ASN A 132 10.54 4.60 -3.98
CA ASN A 132 9.69 4.87 -2.82
C ASN A 132 8.27 5.38 -3.18
N VAL A 133 7.67 4.79 -4.21
CA VAL A 133 6.30 5.12 -4.65
C VAL A 133 5.31 4.25 -3.86
N PRO A 134 4.17 4.82 -3.39
CA PRO A 134 3.20 4.04 -2.63
C PRO A 134 2.44 3.07 -3.52
N GLY A 135 2.11 1.91 -2.98
CA GLY A 135 1.39 0.89 -3.72
C GLY A 135 1.35 -0.46 -3.04
N LEU A 136 1.00 -1.47 -3.82
CA LEU A 136 0.88 -2.85 -3.35
C LEU A 136 1.56 -3.78 -4.34
N VAL A 137 2.40 -4.68 -3.83
CA VAL A 137 3.01 -5.77 -4.61
C VAL A 137 2.50 -7.10 -4.08
N CYS A 138 2.12 -7.99 -4.98
CA CYS A 138 1.78 -9.37 -4.68
C CYS A 138 2.97 -10.26 -5.07
N TYR A 139 3.50 -10.99 -4.10
CA TYR A 139 4.49 -12.03 -4.30
C TYR A 139 3.87 -13.40 -4.09
N GLN A 140 4.37 -14.38 -4.84
CA GLN A 140 4.08 -15.80 -4.65
C GLN A 140 5.37 -16.57 -4.39
N ARG A 141 5.31 -17.58 -3.56
CA ARG A 141 6.41 -18.51 -3.34
C ARG A 141 6.09 -19.83 -4.04
N GLU A 142 6.98 -20.27 -4.90
CA GLU A 142 6.92 -21.56 -5.60
C GLU A 142 8.23 -22.31 -5.32
N ALA A 143 8.14 -23.38 -4.53
CA ALA A 143 9.32 -24.07 -4.00
C ALA A 143 10.28 -23.07 -3.31
N ASP A 144 11.52 -22.96 -3.82
CA ASP A 144 12.55 -22.07 -3.28
C ASP A 144 12.61 -20.68 -3.97
N GLN A 145 11.68 -20.42 -4.90
CA GLN A 145 11.65 -19.17 -5.66
C GLN A 145 10.60 -18.21 -5.14
N ILE A 146 10.93 -16.93 -5.14
CA ILE A 146 9.99 -15.85 -4.91
C ILE A 146 9.68 -15.21 -6.26
N LEU A 147 8.40 -15.10 -6.57
CA LEU A 147 7.91 -14.58 -7.83
C LEU A 147 7.07 -13.33 -7.60
N ARG A 148 7.30 -12.28 -8.38
CA ARG A 148 6.41 -11.11 -8.42
C ARG A 148 5.24 -11.43 -9.34
N LYS A 149 4.03 -11.56 -8.77
CA LYS A 149 2.79 -11.85 -9.51
C LYS A 149 2.15 -10.59 -10.07
N GLY A 150 2.22 -9.48 -9.36
CA GLY A 150 1.64 -8.22 -9.80
C GLY A 150 1.91 -7.08 -8.86
N ALA A 151 1.64 -5.89 -9.33
CA ALA A 151 1.75 -4.68 -8.54
C ALA A 151 0.75 -3.62 -8.99
N THR A 152 0.52 -2.65 -8.12
CA THR A 152 -0.26 -1.45 -8.43
C THR A 152 0.28 -0.27 -7.66
N THR A 153 0.24 0.91 -8.26
CA THR A 153 0.48 2.18 -7.56
C THR A 153 -0.78 2.61 -6.82
N PHE A 154 -0.58 3.30 -5.70
CA PHE A 154 -1.64 4.04 -5.03
C PHE A 154 -1.61 5.50 -5.46
N GLY A 155 -2.78 6.07 -5.70
CA GLY A 155 -2.98 7.46 -6.07
C GLY A 155 -4.42 7.90 -5.81
N PRO A 156 -4.69 9.20 -5.62
CA PRO A 156 -6.05 9.70 -5.50
C PRO A 156 -6.94 9.17 -6.62
N GLY A 157 -8.12 8.64 -6.28
CA GLY A 157 -9.05 8.03 -7.23
C GLY A 157 -8.82 6.53 -7.51
N ASP A 158 -7.82 5.87 -6.92
CA ASP A 158 -7.55 4.45 -7.16
C ASP A 158 -8.63 3.50 -6.60
N LEU A 159 -8.57 2.24 -7.04
CA LEU A 159 -9.52 1.19 -6.65
C LEU A 159 -9.23 0.59 -5.25
N PHE A 160 -8.17 0.98 -4.57
CA PHE A 160 -7.70 0.37 -3.33
C PHE A 160 -8.05 1.17 -2.08
N CYS A 161 -8.58 2.40 -2.26
CA CYS A 161 -9.08 3.22 -1.18
C CYS A 161 -10.53 3.64 -1.46
N PRO A 162 -11.52 3.04 -0.78
CA PRO A 162 -12.94 3.29 -1.03
C PRO A 162 -13.38 4.74 -0.83
N ILE A 163 -12.61 5.53 -0.10
CA ILE A 163 -12.97 6.92 0.21
C ILE A 163 -13.16 7.77 -1.04
N TRP A 164 -12.38 7.52 -2.11
CA TRP A 164 -12.50 8.25 -3.35
C TRP A 164 -13.89 8.11 -3.98
N HIS A 165 -14.38 6.87 -3.99
CA HIS A 165 -15.71 6.55 -4.54
C HIS A 165 -16.82 7.08 -3.63
N ILE A 166 -16.62 7.09 -2.32
CA ILE A 166 -17.58 7.68 -1.35
C ILE A 166 -17.68 9.19 -1.55
N LEU A 167 -16.55 9.88 -1.69
CA LEU A 167 -16.51 11.33 -1.96
C LEU A 167 -17.18 11.65 -3.31
N GLY A 168 -16.97 10.80 -4.32
CA GLY A 168 -17.61 10.92 -5.62
C GLY A 168 -19.14 10.93 -5.56
N LEU A 169 -19.76 10.20 -4.61
CA LEU A 169 -21.21 10.27 -4.40
C LEU A 169 -21.69 11.66 -3.95
N ALA A 170 -20.83 12.42 -3.29
CA ALA A 170 -21.10 13.81 -2.89
C ALA A 170 -20.68 14.82 -3.97
N GLY A 171 -20.23 14.35 -5.15
CA GLY A 171 -19.73 15.20 -6.22
C GLY A 171 -18.34 15.80 -5.95
N ILE A 172 -17.58 15.22 -5.00
CA ILE A 172 -16.22 15.68 -4.66
C ILE A 172 -15.22 14.81 -5.43
N GLY A 173 -14.40 15.45 -6.27
CA GLY A 173 -13.33 14.79 -7.01
C GLY A 173 -12.16 14.41 -6.10
N ALA A 174 -11.35 13.46 -6.55
CA ALA A 174 -10.17 13.03 -5.80
C ALA A 174 -9.15 14.16 -5.61
N ASP A 175 -9.11 15.12 -6.52
CA ASP A 175 -8.23 16.30 -6.46
C ASP A 175 -8.80 17.43 -5.57
N ASP A 176 -10.08 17.36 -5.25
CA ASP A 176 -10.77 18.40 -4.45
C ASP A 176 -10.67 18.14 -2.94
N TRP A 177 -10.14 17.00 -2.55
CA TRP A 177 -10.01 16.61 -1.15
C TRP A 177 -8.63 16.05 -0.84
N THR A 178 -8.16 16.40 0.35
CA THR A 178 -6.83 16.00 0.81
C THR A 178 -6.92 15.42 2.23
N PRO A 179 -6.36 14.21 2.48
CA PRO A 179 -6.34 13.63 3.81
C PRO A 179 -5.50 14.45 4.79
N GLN A 180 -5.78 14.30 6.08
CA GLN A 180 -5.06 14.92 7.17
C GLN A 180 -4.58 13.85 8.15
N TYR A 181 -3.47 14.11 8.84
CA TYR A 181 -3.00 13.23 9.92
C TYR A 181 -3.92 13.25 11.14
N ASN A 182 -4.44 14.43 11.45
CA ASN A 182 -5.33 14.63 12.58
C ASN A 182 -6.46 15.58 12.18
N TYR A 183 -7.69 15.11 12.21
CA TYR A 183 -8.87 15.90 11.85
C TYR A 183 -9.33 16.87 12.92
N TRP A 184 -8.83 16.75 14.15
CA TRP A 184 -9.10 17.68 15.25
C TRP A 184 -8.19 18.92 15.23
N GLN A 185 -7.01 18.77 14.63
CA GLN A 185 -6.05 19.85 14.43
C GLN A 185 -5.68 19.89 12.95
N ARG A 186 -5.89 21.02 12.31
CA ARG A 186 -5.47 21.22 10.92
C ARG A 186 -4.04 21.75 10.92
N PRO A 187 -3.02 20.94 10.56
CA PRO A 187 -1.67 21.45 10.36
C PRO A 187 -1.67 22.52 9.26
N ALA A 188 -0.75 23.47 9.32
CA ALA A 188 -0.52 24.37 8.20
C ALA A 188 -0.16 23.57 6.94
N ALA A 189 -0.63 24.00 5.78
CA ALA A 189 -0.47 23.26 4.52
C ALA A 189 0.99 22.82 4.24
N LYS A 190 1.96 23.69 4.53
CA LYS A 190 3.39 23.39 4.39
C LYS A 190 3.90 22.27 5.31
N ALA A 191 3.30 22.09 6.50
CA ALA A 191 3.68 21.03 7.43
C ALA A 191 3.15 19.65 6.99
N MET A 192 2.27 19.61 6.01
CA MET A 192 1.64 18.37 5.51
C MET A 192 2.35 17.76 4.30
N GLU A 193 3.33 18.44 3.73
CA GLU A 193 3.98 18.04 2.47
C GLU A 193 5.49 17.77 2.59
N ASP A 194 6.06 18.00 3.76
CA ASP A 194 7.50 17.89 4.00
C ASP A 194 7.96 16.50 4.47
N GLY A 195 7.14 15.48 4.32
CA GLY A 195 7.44 14.14 4.80
C GLY A 195 7.34 14.00 6.32
N GLY A 196 6.64 14.91 6.99
CA GLY A 196 6.42 14.91 8.44
C GLY A 196 7.59 15.44 9.26
N GLN A 197 8.55 16.12 8.64
CA GLN A 197 9.71 16.70 9.36
C GLN A 197 9.28 17.77 10.38
N ASN A 198 8.16 18.44 10.13
CA ASN A 198 7.62 19.48 11.00
C ASN A 198 6.42 19.02 11.85
N LEU A 199 6.12 17.72 11.90
CA LEU A 199 5.16 17.16 12.87
C LEU A 199 5.85 17.11 14.25
N LYS A 200 5.56 18.08 15.11
CA LYS A 200 5.97 18.10 16.51
C LYS A 200 4.88 17.52 17.39
#